data_6f5a1ab14d2ef6c39549403648c2c720
#
_entry.id   6f5a1ab14d2ef6c39549403648c2c720
#
_cell.length_a   1.000
_cell.length_b   1.000
_cell.length_c   1.000
_cell.angle_alpha   90.00
_cell.angle_beta   90.00
_cell.angle_gamma   90.00
#
_symmetry.space_group_name_H-M   'P 1'
#
loop_
_entity.id
_entity.type
_entity.pdbx_description
1 polymer ?
#
loop_
_entity_poly.entity_id
_entity_poly.type
_entity_poly.pdbx_seq_one_letter_code
_entity_poly.pdbx_strand_id
1 'polypeptide(L)'
;MSSDAPTPRKRLRFPAPRDTRPNARRVVLGLGSNSDAEANIATAVDVLMHTYDLLVKSTRYVGPPEVAPENGLPVEDSAVLYSNTAVLVRTADSYDDLRVTLRAIEADLGRDRGTPAVVAIDIDILLIEEEVVRTPEDRILVPHPDLSSKRHAAIPGAEVAPSLRHPRTGETLSAIAARLA
;
A
#
# COMPACT_ATOMS: atom_id res chain seq x y z
N MET A 1 15.38 -29.51 26.70
CA MET A 1 15.33 -28.98 25.33
C MET A 1 13.88 -29.06 24.88
N SER A 2 13.12 -27.99 25.12
CA SER A 2 11.71 -27.90 24.67
C SER A 2 11.69 -27.18 23.33
N SER A 3 11.27 -27.89 22.29
CA SER A 3 11.03 -27.32 20.97
C SER A 3 9.61 -26.75 20.95
N ASP A 4 9.50 -25.45 21.11
CA ASP A 4 8.24 -24.73 20.90
C ASP A 4 8.05 -24.53 19.42
N ALA A 5 7.25 -25.40 18.79
CA ALA A 5 6.87 -25.24 17.41
C ALA A 5 5.80 -24.13 17.33
N PRO A 6 5.91 -23.17 16.38
CA PRO A 6 4.93 -22.10 16.23
C PRO A 6 3.56 -22.69 15.88
N THR A 7 2.55 -22.32 16.68
CA THR A 7 1.16 -22.70 16.47
C THR A 7 0.68 -22.22 15.09
N PRO A 8 0.11 -23.11 14.26
CA PRO A 8 -0.39 -22.70 12.94
C PRO A 8 -1.54 -21.70 13.10
N ARG A 9 -1.37 -20.50 12.52
CA ARG A 9 -2.41 -19.46 12.49
C ARG A 9 -3.63 -20.02 11.75
N LYS A 10 -4.79 -19.96 12.39
CA LYS A 10 -6.07 -20.37 11.84
C LYS A 10 -6.38 -19.56 10.59
N ARG A 11 -6.40 -20.20 9.41
CA ARG A 11 -6.88 -19.59 8.18
C ARG A 11 -8.39 -19.36 8.31
N LEU A 12 -8.80 -18.14 8.52
CA LEU A 12 -10.19 -17.74 8.39
C LEU A 12 -10.57 -17.78 6.90
N ARG A 13 -11.36 -18.77 6.51
CA ARG A 13 -11.94 -18.85 5.15
C ARG A 13 -13.27 -18.12 5.17
N PHE A 14 -13.27 -16.85 4.76
CA PHE A 14 -14.47 -16.14 4.37
C PHE A 14 -14.34 -15.75 2.90
N PRO A 15 -15.40 -15.87 2.07
CA PRO A 15 -15.40 -15.30 0.75
C PRO A 15 -15.28 -13.78 0.90
N ALA A 16 -14.43 -13.15 0.08
CA ALA A 16 -14.28 -11.71 0.06
C ALA A 16 -15.64 -11.04 -0.13
N PRO A 17 -16.03 -10.09 0.74
CA PRO A 17 -17.28 -9.38 0.54
C PRO A 17 -17.17 -8.52 -0.71
N ARG A 18 -18.05 -8.74 -1.69
CA ARG A 18 -18.24 -7.76 -2.74
C ARG A 18 -18.89 -6.54 -2.12
N ASP A 19 -18.22 -5.41 -2.17
CA ASP A 19 -18.84 -4.17 -1.68
C ASP A 19 -19.85 -3.68 -2.72
N THR A 20 -21.12 -3.97 -2.44
CA THR A 20 -22.24 -3.58 -3.29
C THR A 20 -22.90 -2.28 -2.84
N ARG A 21 -22.32 -1.59 -1.86
CA ARG A 21 -22.84 -0.28 -1.41
C ARG A 21 -22.80 0.72 -2.57
N PRO A 22 -23.86 1.56 -2.75
CA PRO A 22 -23.97 2.42 -3.92
C PRO A 22 -22.86 3.49 -4.01
N ASN A 23 -22.24 3.83 -2.87
CA ASN A 23 -21.15 4.79 -2.76
C ASN A 23 -19.75 4.11 -2.73
N ALA A 24 -19.67 2.83 -3.05
CA ALA A 24 -18.38 2.13 -3.11
C ALA A 24 -17.53 2.66 -4.26
N ARG A 25 -16.30 3.05 -3.93
CA ARG A 25 -15.31 3.67 -4.84
C ARG A 25 -14.12 2.75 -5.02
N ARG A 26 -13.37 2.98 -6.08
CA ARG A 26 -12.08 2.34 -6.29
C ARG A 26 -11.02 3.04 -5.45
N VAL A 27 -10.22 2.25 -4.76
CA VAL A 27 -9.12 2.73 -3.90
C VAL A 27 -7.84 2.00 -4.31
N VAL A 28 -6.79 2.75 -4.60
CA VAL A 28 -5.45 2.19 -4.85
C VAL A 28 -4.69 2.22 -3.54
N LEU A 29 -4.27 1.04 -3.08
CA LEU A 29 -3.42 0.87 -1.91
C LEU A 29 -2.01 0.48 -2.36
N GLY A 30 -1.00 1.14 -1.82
CA GLY A 30 0.40 0.76 -1.96
C GLY A 30 0.86 -0.08 -0.77
N LEU A 31 1.60 -1.14 -1.03
CA LEU A 31 2.17 -2.00 -0.01
C LEU A 31 3.69 -2.02 -0.15
N GLY A 32 4.40 -1.75 0.94
CA GLY A 32 5.87 -1.75 1.01
C GLY A 32 6.40 -2.61 2.15
N SER A 33 7.50 -3.32 1.93
CA SER A 33 8.18 -4.11 2.95
C SER A 33 9.68 -4.24 2.66
N ASN A 34 10.51 -4.26 3.72
CA ASN A 34 11.95 -4.55 3.62
C ASN A 34 12.41 -5.69 4.56
N SER A 35 11.48 -6.38 5.19
CA SER A 35 11.75 -7.50 6.08
C SER A 35 10.82 -8.65 5.74
N ASP A 36 11.37 -9.83 5.42
CA ASP A 36 10.60 -10.99 4.92
C ASP A 36 9.53 -10.58 3.88
N ALA A 37 9.94 -9.65 3.00
CA ALA A 37 9.05 -8.81 2.19
C ALA A 37 8.08 -9.62 1.31
N GLU A 38 8.52 -10.77 0.76
CA GLU A 38 7.65 -11.63 -0.04
C GLU A 38 6.52 -12.23 0.80
N ALA A 39 6.86 -12.78 1.96
CA ALA A 39 5.89 -13.41 2.86
C ALA A 39 4.93 -12.36 3.46
N ASN A 40 5.46 -11.21 3.88
CA ASN A 40 4.67 -10.16 4.49
C ASN A 40 3.69 -9.52 3.49
N ILE A 41 4.15 -9.22 2.27
CA ILE A 41 3.26 -8.70 1.21
C ILE A 41 2.20 -9.74 0.83
N ALA A 42 2.58 -11.02 0.67
CA ALA A 42 1.62 -12.06 0.33
C ALA A 42 0.54 -12.20 1.41
N THR A 43 0.94 -12.17 2.69
CA THR A 43 0.01 -12.25 3.82
C THR A 43 -0.89 -11.00 3.89
N ALA A 44 -0.32 -9.79 3.69
CA ALA A 44 -1.11 -8.56 3.66
C ALA A 44 -2.16 -8.57 2.55
N VAL A 45 -1.79 -8.99 1.34
CA VAL A 45 -2.73 -9.14 0.22
C VAL A 45 -3.83 -10.15 0.55
N ASP A 46 -3.48 -11.28 1.17
CA ASP A 46 -4.46 -12.30 1.59
C ASP A 46 -5.47 -11.72 2.61
N VAL A 47 -4.99 -10.95 3.59
CA VAL A 47 -5.86 -10.25 4.55
C VAL A 47 -6.75 -9.21 3.85
N LEU A 48 -6.18 -8.41 2.94
CA LEU A 48 -6.94 -7.41 2.19
C LEU A 48 -8.03 -8.05 1.31
N MET A 49 -7.76 -9.20 0.69
CA MET A 49 -8.75 -9.97 -0.07
C MET A 49 -9.94 -10.46 0.78
N HIS A 50 -9.71 -10.68 2.07
CA HIS A 50 -10.77 -11.07 3.00
C HIS A 50 -11.51 -9.87 3.63
N THR A 51 -10.89 -8.69 3.57
CA THR A 51 -11.43 -7.46 4.17
C THR A 51 -12.19 -6.62 3.15
N TYR A 52 -11.68 -6.54 1.91
CA TYR A 52 -12.21 -5.69 0.84
C TYR A 52 -12.50 -6.48 -0.44
N ASP A 53 -13.33 -5.92 -1.32
CA ASP A 53 -13.51 -6.41 -2.70
C ASP A 53 -12.24 -6.07 -3.50
N LEU A 54 -11.25 -6.97 -3.46
CA LEU A 54 -9.98 -6.80 -4.16
C LEU A 54 -10.14 -7.15 -5.63
N LEU A 55 -9.93 -6.17 -6.50
CA LEU A 55 -10.16 -6.26 -7.94
C LEU A 55 -8.90 -6.68 -8.70
N VAL A 56 -7.75 -6.08 -8.39
CA VAL A 56 -6.48 -6.28 -9.09
C VAL A 56 -5.31 -6.16 -8.12
N LYS A 57 -4.25 -6.93 -8.36
CA LYS A 57 -2.94 -6.79 -7.70
C LYS A 57 -1.86 -6.61 -8.76
N SER A 58 -0.91 -5.70 -8.54
CA SER A 58 0.26 -5.51 -9.41
C SER A 58 1.29 -6.62 -9.26
N THR A 59 2.25 -6.63 -10.16
CA THR A 59 3.52 -7.32 -9.95
C THR A 59 4.26 -6.72 -8.74
N ARG A 60 5.24 -7.45 -8.23
CA ARG A 60 6.11 -6.98 -7.14
C ARG A 60 7.36 -6.32 -7.74
N TYR A 61 7.62 -5.10 -7.33
CA TYR A 61 8.81 -4.32 -7.72
C TYR A 61 9.80 -4.32 -6.56
N VAL A 62 11.07 -4.61 -6.84
CA VAL A 62 12.14 -4.64 -5.85
C VAL A 62 13.18 -3.59 -6.22
N GLY A 63 13.56 -2.76 -5.25
CA GLY A 63 14.54 -1.71 -5.45
C GLY A 63 15.02 -1.08 -4.14
N PRO A 64 16.03 -0.23 -4.21
CA PRO A 64 16.48 0.55 -3.06
C PRO A 64 15.40 1.55 -2.62
N PRO A 65 15.49 2.09 -1.39
CA PRO A 65 14.60 3.17 -0.95
C PRO A 65 14.82 4.41 -1.82
N GLU A 66 13.71 5.04 -2.27
CA GLU A 66 13.76 6.26 -3.08
C GLU A 66 13.93 7.56 -2.25
N VAL A 67 14.00 7.43 -0.94
CA VAL A 67 14.28 8.53 -0.01
C VAL A 67 15.64 8.27 0.61
N ALA A 68 16.55 9.23 0.50
CA ALA A 68 17.84 9.14 1.16
C ALA A 68 17.64 8.95 2.67
N PRO A 69 18.32 7.99 3.31
CA PRO A 69 18.32 7.89 4.76
C PRO A 69 18.74 9.23 5.37
N GLU A 70 18.22 9.56 6.54
CA GLU A 70 18.59 10.82 7.27
C GLU A 70 20.10 10.99 7.50
N ASN A 71 20.87 9.92 7.36
CA ASN A 71 22.32 9.91 7.46
C ASN A 71 23.07 10.38 6.19
N GLY A 72 22.36 10.79 5.14
CA GLY A 72 22.93 11.35 3.91
C GLY A 72 23.70 10.38 3.02
N LEU A 73 23.59 9.06 3.25
CA LEU A 73 24.17 8.06 2.35
C LEU A 73 23.40 8.06 1.01
N PRO A 74 24.11 7.89 -0.12
CA PRO A 74 23.45 7.70 -1.41
C PRO A 74 22.46 6.53 -1.34
N VAL A 75 21.26 6.73 -1.89
CA VAL A 75 20.22 5.68 -1.95
C VAL A 75 20.70 4.44 -2.70
N GLU A 76 21.59 4.63 -3.67
CA GLU A 76 22.16 3.59 -4.50
C GLU A 76 23.09 2.63 -3.74
N ASP A 77 23.69 3.08 -2.63
CA ASP A 77 24.57 2.26 -1.76
C ASP A 77 23.81 1.56 -0.62
N SER A 78 22.49 1.69 -0.58
CA SER A 78 21.69 1.03 0.46
C SER A 78 21.65 -0.48 0.20
N ALA A 79 22.20 -1.27 1.11
CA ALA A 79 22.07 -2.73 1.11
C ALA A 79 20.63 -3.20 1.39
N VAL A 80 19.75 -2.28 1.82
CA VAL A 80 18.35 -2.57 2.16
C VAL A 80 17.48 -2.41 0.92
N LEU A 81 16.88 -3.51 0.47
CA LEU A 81 15.92 -3.49 -0.63
C LEU A 81 14.49 -3.48 -0.10
N TYR A 82 13.65 -2.69 -0.74
CA TYR A 82 12.22 -2.70 -0.53
C TYR A 82 11.54 -3.49 -1.63
N SER A 83 10.53 -4.26 -1.25
CA SER A 83 9.55 -4.81 -2.17
C SER A 83 8.29 -3.97 -2.11
N ASN A 84 7.80 -3.55 -3.26
CA ASN A 84 6.61 -2.72 -3.39
C ASN A 84 5.60 -3.38 -4.33
N THR A 85 4.32 -3.27 -4.01
CA THR A 85 3.21 -3.70 -4.86
C THR A 85 2.03 -2.76 -4.64
N ALA A 86 1.05 -2.79 -5.52
CA ALA A 86 -0.22 -2.11 -5.31
C ALA A 86 -1.38 -3.07 -5.46
N VAL A 87 -2.49 -2.74 -4.83
CA VAL A 87 -3.78 -3.40 -5.03
C VAL A 87 -4.86 -2.37 -5.33
N LEU A 88 -5.79 -2.74 -6.18
CA LEU A 88 -7.02 -2.01 -6.42
C LEU A 88 -8.13 -2.70 -5.64
N VAL A 89 -8.74 -2.00 -4.71
CA VAL A 89 -9.90 -2.48 -3.96
C VAL A 89 -11.12 -1.61 -4.24
N ARG A 90 -12.30 -2.17 -3.98
CA ARG A 90 -13.56 -1.43 -3.99
C ARG A 90 -14.13 -1.41 -2.59
N THR A 91 -14.49 -0.20 -2.10
CA THR A 91 -15.08 -0.03 -0.77
C THR A 91 -15.85 1.28 -0.67
N ALA A 92 -16.85 1.31 0.22
CA ALA A 92 -17.57 2.52 0.63
C ALA A 92 -17.03 3.11 1.94
N ASP A 93 -15.96 2.55 2.48
CA ASP A 93 -15.37 3.05 3.72
C ASP A 93 -14.80 4.46 3.52
N SER A 94 -14.91 5.29 4.55
CA SER A 94 -14.27 6.59 4.58
C SER A 94 -12.74 6.46 4.64
N TYR A 95 -12.02 7.56 4.37
CA TYR A 95 -10.57 7.60 4.55
C TYR A 95 -10.15 7.20 5.97
N ASP A 96 -10.88 7.68 6.99
CA ASP A 96 -10.54 7.39 8.38
C ASP A 96 -10.78 5.92 8.74
N ASP A 97 -11.87 5.31 8.26
CA ASP A 97 -12.15 3.88 8.45
C ASP A 97 -11.11 3.03 7.76
N LEU A 98 -10.76 3.35 6.51
CA LEU A 98 -9.68 2.71 5.76
C LEU A 98 -8.38 2.77 6.57
N ARG A 99 -7.99 3.95 7.02
CA ARG A 99 -6.75 4.17 7.78
C ARG A 99 -6.69 3.37 9.07
N VAL A 100 -7.82 3.30 9.81
CA VAL A 100 -7.91 2.49 11.04
C VAL A 100 -7.71 1.00 10.72
N THR A 101 -8.41 0.51 9.69
CA THR A 101 -8.34 -0.91 9.29
C THR A 101 -6.94 -1.27 8.79
N LEU A 102 -6.34 -0.45 7.92
CA LEU A 102 -5.00 -0.73 7.38
C LEU A 102 -3.93 -0.73 8.48
N ARG A 103 -4.00 0.19 9.44
CA ARG A 103 -3.09 0.23 10.59
C ARG A 103 -3.23 -0.99 11.50
N ALA A 104 -4.45 -1.51 11.67
CA ALA A 104 -4.66 -2.75 12.40
C ALA A 104 -3.99 -3.95 11.69
N ILE A 105 -4.16 -4.03 10.36
CA ILE A 105 -3.49 -5.05 9.53
C ILE A 105 -1.96 -4.95 9.65
N GLU A 106 -1.39 -3.76 9.55
CA GLU A 106 0.04 -3.54 9.72
C GLU A 106 0.54 -4.02 11.10
N ALA A 107 -0.18 -3.66 12.17
CA ALA A 107 0.18 -4.04 13.53
C ALA A 107 0.12 -5.57 13.73
N ASP A 108 -0.93 -6.22 13.21
CA ASP A 108 -1.10 -7.68 13.29
C ASP A 108 -0.02 -8.44 12.51
N LEU A 109 0.55 -7.81 11.48
CA LEU A 109 1.64 -8.35 10.67
C LEU A 109 3.03 -7.97 11.21
N GLY A 110 3.10 -7.34 12.40
CA GLY A 110 4.35 -7.08 13.11
C GLY A 110 5.03 -5.75 12.76
N ARG A 111 4.29 -4.77 12.21
CA ARG A 111 4.82 -3.42 12.01
C ARG A 111 5.10 -2.78 13.37
N ASP A 112 6.38 -2.58 13.68
CA ASP A 112 6.83 -1.83 14.83
C ASP A 112 7.30 -0.43 14.40
N ARG A 113 6.59 0.61 14.85
CA ARG A 113 6.93 2.01 14.55
C ARG A 113 8.05 2.54 15.45
N GLY A 114 8.42 1.81 16.50
CA GLY A 114 9.60 2.08 17.33
C GLY A 114 10.91 1.65 16.67
N THR A 115 10.84 0.82 15.62
CA THR A 115 12.01 0.37 14.85
C THR A 115 11.83 0.74 13.37
N PRO A 116 11.97 2.03 13.01
CA PRO A 116 11.60 2.54 11.68
C PRO A 116 12.41 1.94 10.52
N ALA A 117 13.63 1.47 10.78
CA ALA A 117 14.48 0.83 9.77
C ALA A 117 13.96 -0.54 9.30
N VAL A 118 13.13 -1.21 10.12
CA VAL A 118 12.55 -2.52 9.80
C VAL A 118 11.07 -2.32 9.49
N VAL A 119 10.71 -2.47 8.23
CA VAL A 119 9.35 -2.34 7.74
C VAL A 119 8.83 -3.71 7.39
N ALA A 120 8.15 -4.37 8.36
CA ALA A 120 7.49 -5.65 8.12
C ALA A 120 6.43 -5.50 7.02
N ILE A 121 5.57 -4.51 7.14
CA ILE A 121 4.62 -4.08 6.10
C ILE A 121 4.19 -2.63 6.36
N ASP A 122 4.03 -1.86 5.31
CA ASP A 122 3.45 -0.53 5.30
C ASP A 122 2.38 -0.46 4.22
N ILE A 123 1.20 0.08 4.52
CA ILE A 123 0.05 0.09 3.60
C ILE A 123 -0.48 1.51 3.48
N ASP A 124 -0.17 2.16 2.36
CA ASP A 124 -0.58 3.53 2.09
C ASP A 124 -1.84 3.60 1.23
N ILE A 125 -2.72 4.56 1.54
CA ILE A 125 -3.84 4.94 0.68
C ILE A 125 -3.31 5.89 -0.40
N LEU A 126 -2.99 5.35 -1.58
CA LEU A 126 -2.39 6.14 -2.66
C LEU A 126 -3.41 7.04 -3.36
N LEU A 127 -4.62 6.50 -3.61
CA LEU A 127 -5.68 7.23 -4.29
C LEU A 127 -7.04 6.67 -3.93
N ILE A 128 -8.00 7.55 -3.66
CA ILE A 128 -9.43 7.26 -3.62
C ILE A 128 -10.03 7.94 -4.86
N GLU A 129 -10.79 7.18 -5.64
CA GLU A 129 -11.39 7.66 -6.88
C GLU A 129 -12.19 8.95 -6.66
N GLU A 130 -11.86 9.99 -7.43
CA GLU A 130 -12.52 11.31 -7.43
C GLU A 130 -12.48 12.05 -6.07
N GLU A 131 -11.61 11.64 -5.12
CA GLU A 131 -11.55 12.24 -3.79
C GLU A 131 -10.20 12.88 -3.49
N VAL A 132 -10.26 14.03 -2.81
CA VAL A 132 -9.10 14.71 -2.20
C VAL A 132 -9.34 14.81 -0.71
N VAL A 133 -8.48 14.15 0.08
CA VAL A 133 -8.51 14.21 1.55
C VAL A 133 -7.44 15.14 2.05
N ARG A 134 -7.79 16.01 3.01
CA ARG A 134 -6.88 16.98 3.61
C ARG A 134 -6.92 16.93 5.14
N THR A 135 -5.82 17.31 5.77
CA THR A 135 -5.81 17.60 7.21
C THR A 135 -6.53 18.94 7.49
N PRO A 136 -6.87 19.25 8.77
CA PRO A 136 -7.37 20.55 9.15
C PRO A 136 -6.46 21.73 8.74
N GLU A 137 -5.14 21.49 8.67
CA GLU A 137 -4.12 22.46 8.25
C GLU A 137 -3.92 22.50 6.73
N ASP A 138 -4.87 21.97 5.95
CA ASP A 138 -4.89 21.94 4.49
C ASP A 138 -3.79 21.07 3.81
N ARG A 139 -3.09 20.22 4.56
CA ARG A 139 -2.12 19.28 3.97
C ARG A 139 -2.87 18.13 3.28
N ILE A 140 -2.49 17.82 2.05
CA ILE A 140 -3.09 16.74 1.29
C ILE A 140 -2.59 15.39 1.81
N LEU A 141 -3.54 14.50 2.10
CA LEU A 141 -3.30 13.11 2.48
C LEU A 141 -3.56 12.16 1.30
N VAL A 142 -4.65 12.43 0.55
CA VAL A 142 -5.02 11.67 -0.66
C VAL A 142 -5.36 12.67 -1.76
N PRO A 143 -4.84 12.51 -2.97
CA PRO A 143 -3.87 11.47 -3.40
C PRO A 143 -2.55 11.58 -2.64
N HIS A 144 -1.94 10.42 -2.34
CA HIS A 144 -0.66 10.38 -1.62
C HIS A 144 0.42 11.09 -2.45
N PRO A 145 1.28 11.92 -1.84
CA PRO A 145 2.31 12.68 -2.57
C PRO A 145 3.23 11.80 -3.41
N ASP A 146 3.57 10.63 -2.91
CA ASP A 146 4.46 9.69 -3.58
C ASP A 146 3.88 9.14 -4.89
N LEU A 147 2.56 9.10 -5.03
CA LEU A 147 1.91 8.68 -6.27
C LEU A 147 2.33 9.51 -7.49
N SER A 148 2.69 10.79 -7.27
CA SER A 148 3.08 11.72 -8.34
C SER A 148 4.58 11.93 -8.47
N SER A 149 5.39 11.44 -7.50
CA SER A 149 6.80 11.79 -7.37
C SER A 149 7.74 10.60 -7.21
N LYS A 150 7.23 9.41 -6.87
CA LYS A 150 8.02 8.23 -6.55
C LYS A 150 7.63 7.04 -7.40
N ARG A 151 8.63 6.35 -7.96
CA ARG A 151 8.44 5.19 -8.83
C ARG A 151 7.78 4.02 -8.11
N HIS A 152 8.17 3.78 -6.84
CA HIS A 152 7.67 2.67 -6.03
C HIS A 152 6.16 2.75 -5.75
N ALA A 153 5.55 3.93 -5.84
CA ALA A 153 4.10 4.13 -5.71
C ALA A 153 3.42 4.25 -7.09
N ALA A 154 4.01 5.05 -7.99
CA ALA A 154 3.41 5.36 -9.28
C ALA A 154 3.34 4.16 -10.23
N ILE A 155 4.42 3.36 -10.34
CA ILE A 155 4.48 2.25 -11.29
C ILE A 155 3.48 1.15 -10.92
N PRO A 156 3.50 0.58 -9.70
CA PRO A 156 2.52 -0.43 -9.32
C PRO A 156 1.09 0.12 -9.25
N GLY A 157 0.91 1.40 -8.87
CA GLY A 157 -0.39 2.07 -8.89
C GLY A 157 -0.98 2.17 -10.30
N ALA A 158 -0.16 2.50 -11.29
CA ALA A 158 -0.57 2.54 -12.69
C ALA A 158 -0.88 1.15 -13.26
N GLU A 159 -0.18 0.11 -12.81
CA GLU A 159 -0.44 -1.26 -13.25
C GLU A 159 -1.84 -1.73 -12.84
N VAL A 160 -2.29 -1.41 -11.62
CA VAL A 160 -3.60 -1.83 -11.13
C VAL A 160 -4.75 -0.93 -11.58
N ALA A 161 -4.46 0.35 -11.90
CA ALA A 161 -5.51 1.31 -12.23
C ALA A 161 -5.05 2.34 -13.29
N PRO A 162 -4.63 1.91 -14.51
CA PRO A 162 -3.97 2.78 -15.49
C PRO A 162 -4.84 3.97 -15.92
N SER A 163 -6.14 3.79 -15.99
CA SER A 163 -7.10 4.81 -16.44
C SER A 163 -7.63 5.71 -15.32
N LEU A 164 -7.40 5.39 -14.05
CA LEU A 164 -7.80 6.28 -12.96
C LEU A 164 -7.05 7.61 -13.07
N ARG A 165 -7.77 8.68 -12.75
CA ARG A 165 -7.21 10.02 -12.81
C ARG A 165 -6.84 10.52 -11.44
N HIS A 166 -5.68 11.15 -11.37
CA HIS A 166 -5.26 11.90 -10.19
C HIS A 166 -6.20 13.11 -10.01
N PRO A 167 -6.96 13.21 -8.90
CA PRO A 167 -8.10 14.15 -8.80
C PRO A 167 -7.70 15.63 -8.83
N ARG A 168 -6.41 15.95 -8.63
CA ARG A 168 -5.91 17.33 -8.66
C ARG A 168 -5.31 17.75 -9.98
N THR A 169 -4.66 16.83 -10.71
CA THR A 169 -3.98 17.16 -11.97
C THR A 169 -4.76 16.71 -13.19
N GLY A 170 -5.70 15.79 -13.04
CA GLY A 170 -6.43 15.17 -14.13
C GLY A 170 -5.62 14.15 -14.94
N GLU A 171 -4.30 14.01 -14.68
CA GLU A 171 -3.46 13.00 -15.32
C GLU A 171 -3.94 11.59 -14.99
N THR A 172 -3.84 10.67 -15.94
CA THR A 172 -4.04 9.23 -15.66
C THR A 172 -2.84 8.66 -14.90
N LEU A 173 -3.06 7.61 -14.09
CA LEU A 173 -1.95 6.96 -13.39
C LEU A 173 -0.92 6.40 -14.38
N SER A 174 -1.35 5.93 -15.55
CA SER A 174 -0.41 5.50 -16.60
C SER A 174 0.46 6.64 -17.12
N ALA A 175 -0.07 7.86 -17.27
CA ALA A 175 0.71 9.03 -17.69
C ALA A 175 1.72 9.46 -16.61
N ILE A 176 1.31 9.42 -15.34
CA ILE A 176 2.20 9.72 -14.20
C ILE A 176 3.34 8.71 -14.15
N ALA A 177 3.05 7.41 -14.23
CA ALA A 177 4.08 6.37 -14.21
C ALA A 177 5.06 6.49 -15.40
N ALA A 178 4.56 6.76 -16.61
CA ALA A 178 5.39 6.94 -17.80
C ALA A 178 6.36 8.12 -17.67
N ARG A 179 6.00 9.16 -16.93
CA ARG A 179 6.88 10.33 -16.69
C ARG A 179 7.97 10.02 -15.66
N LEU A 180 7.76 9.04 -14.78
CA LEU A 180 8.67 8.65 -13.72
C LEU A 180 9.52 7.41 -14.09
N ALA A 181 9.14 6.67 -15.13
CA ALA A 181 9.87 5.48 -15.60
C ALA A 181 11.18 5.87 -16.27
#